data_fdfa253464b5295b1e85bffb594c9775
#
_entry.id   fdfa253464b5295b1e85bffb594c9775
#
_cell.length_a   1.000
_cell.length_b   1.000
_cell.length_c   1.000
_cell.angle_alpha   90.00
_cell.angle_beta   90.00
_cell.angle_gamma   90.00
#
_symmetry.space_group_name_H-M   'P 1'
#
loop_
_entity.id
_entity.type
_entity.pdbx_description
1 polymer ?
#
loop_
_entity_poly.entity_id
_entity_poly.type
_entity_poly.pdbx_seq_one_letter_code
_entity_poly.pdbx_strand_id
1 'polypeptide(L)'
;MNILELGCGWGSLTCFMAKRLPNARITAVSNSNDQRKFIQQRCSEHNLNNVEVITADMNDFNTVKTFDRVVSIEMFEHMRNYRELLKRISTYLNDDGKLFIHIFSHQTLAYPYEEKGPGDWMGREFFSGGQMPSHHLLLYFQEHLGIEKTWRISGTHYAKTSRAWLNQMDKNQKT
;
A
#
# COMPACT_ATOMS: atom_id res chain seq x y z
N MET A 1 5.08 11.03 -16.85
CA MET A 1 4.98 10.98 -15.38
C MET A 1 5.43 9.61 -14.90
N ASN A 2 6.30 9.54 -13.91
CA ASN A 2 6.75 8.30 -13.28
C ASN A 2 6.01 8.12 -11.95
N ILE A 3 5.43 6.94 -11.74
CA ILE A 3 4.66 6.61 -10.54
C ILE A 3 5.28 5.39 -9.88
N LEU A 4 5.49 5.45 -8.56
CA LEU A 4 5.87 4.31 -7.73
C LEU A 4 4.68 3.92 -6.86
N GLU A 5 4.29 2.65 -6.91
CA GLU A 5 3.27 2.07 -6.04
C GLU A 5 3.94 1.12 -5.03
N LEU A 6 3.82 1.44 -3.75
CA LEU A 6 4.40 0.68 -2.65
C LEU A 6 3.32 -0.20 -2.01
N GLY A 7 3.48 -1.52 -2.10
CA GLY A 7 2.48 -2.48 -1.63
C GLY A 7 1.34 -2.67 -2.63
N CYS A 8 1.65 -3.02 -3.88
CA CYS A 8 0.66 -3.09 -4.95
C CYS A 8 -0.35 -4.26 -4.84
N GLY A 9 -0.16 -5.19 -3.89
CA GLY A 9 -1.04 -6.35 -3.74
C GLY A 9 -1.25 -7.11 -5.05
N TRP A 10 -2.49 -7.42 -5.38
CA TRP A 10 -2.87 -8.09 -6.64
C TRP A 10 -3.01 -7.13 -7.84
N GLY A 11 -2.51 -5.88 -7.73
CA GLY A 11 -2.38 -4.94 -8.85
C GLY A 11 -3.68 -4.26 -9.27
N SER A 12 -4.65 -4.17 -8.39
CA SER A 12 -5.94 -3.52 -8.70
C SER A 12 -5.75 -2.05 -9.08
N LEU A 13 -5.01 -1.30 -8.24
CA LEU A 13 -4.68 0.09 -8.52
C LEU A 13 -3.64 0.21 -9.63
N THR A 14 -2.62 -0.67 -9.66
CA THR A 14 -1.61 -0.73 -10.73
C THR A 14 -2.24 -0.75 -12.11
N CYS A 15 -3.11 -1.74 -12.36
CA CYS A 15 -3.77 -1.91 -13.66
C CYS A 15 -4.74 -0.75 -13.97
N PHE A 16 -5.43 -0.22 -12.95
CA PHE A 16 -6.29 0.94 -13.11
C PHE A 16 -5.50 2.17 -13.55
N MET A 17 -4.41 2.49 -12.86
CA MET A 17 -3.54 3.62 -13.21
C MET A 17 -2.93 3.44 -14.60
N ALA A 18 -2.44 2.23 -14.93
CA ALA A 18 -1.85 1.92 -16.23
C ALA A 18 -2.82 2.19 -17.39
N LYS A 19 -4.07 1.79 -17.22
CA LYS A 19 -5.13 2.01 -18.21
C LYS A 19 -5.53 3.49 -18.32
N ARG A 20 -5.61 4.20 -17.20
CA ARG A 20 -6.07 5.61 -17.15
C ARG A 20 -4.98 6.61 -17.54
N LEU A 21 -3.74 6.23 -17.38
CA LEU A 21 -2.55 7.08 -17.58
C LEU A 21 -1.58 6.38 -18.57
N PRO A 22 -1.95 6.19 -19.84
CA PRO A 22 -1.15 5.39 -20.78
C PRO A 22 0.26 5.96 -21.03
N ASN A 23 0.44 7.25 -20.83
CA ASN A 23 1.74 7.94 -20.95
C ASN A 23 2.55 7.99 -19.64
N ALA A 24 2.03 7.44 -18.54
CA ALA A 24 2.79 7.29 -17.30
C ALA A 24 3.59 5.97 -17.32
N ARG A 25 4.71 5.95 -16.60
CA ARG A 25 5.46 4.73 -16.29
C ARG A 25 5.20 4.37 -14.83
N ILE A 26 4.73 3.17 -14.58
CA ILE A 26 4.35 2.70 -13.25
C ILE A 26 5.34 1.63 -12.82
N THR A 27 5.99 1.85 -11.69
CA THR A 27 6.78 0.84 -10.99
C THR A 27 5.97 0.39 -9.77
N ALA A 28 5.56 -0.86 -9.74
CA ALA A 28 4.75 -1.46 -8.68
C ALA A 28 5.60 -2.43 -7.86
N VAL A 29 5.58 -2.29 -6.53
CA VAL A 29 6.38 -3.11 -5.62
C VAL A 29 5.48 -3.98 -4.77
N SER A 30 5.77 -5.27 -4.72
CA SER A 30 5.13 -6.27 -3.84
C SER A 30 6.18 -7.21 -3.26
N ASN A 31 5.95 -7.74 -2.07
CA ASN A 31 6.80 -8.79 -1.47
C ASN A 31 6.46 -10.21 -1.97
N SER A 32 5.47 -10.37 -2.85
CA SER A 32 4.98 -11.68 -3.34
C SER A 32 5.28 -11.89 -4.82
N ASN A 33 5.99 -12.98 -5.12
CA ASN A 33 6.22 -13.42 -6.51
C ASN A 33 4.93 -13.83 -7.22
N ASP A 34 3.95 -14.37 -6.52
CA ASP A 34 2.69 -14.77 -7.12
C ASP A 34 1.83 -13.56 -7.49
N GLN A 35 1.83 -12.52 -6.66
CA GLN A 35 1.22 -11.23 -6.99
C GLN A 35 1.89 -10.63 -8.24
N ARG A 36 3.22 -10.65 -8.31
CA ARG A 36 3.95 -10.18 -9.49
C ARG A 36 3.53 -10.91 -10.76
N LYS A 37 3.54 -12.25 -10.75
CA LYS A 37 3.14 -13.07 -11.91
C LYS A 37 1.72 -12.74 -12.35
N PHE A 38 0.79 -12.67 -11.41
CA PHE A 38 -0.61 -12.33 -11.66
C PHE A 38 -0.75 -10.95 -12.32
N ILE A 39 -0.07 -9.92 -11.79
CA ILE A 39 -0.13 -8.56 -12.36
C ILE A 39 0.46 -8.56 -13.76
N GLN A 40 1.59 -9.21 -13.98
CA GLN A 40 2.22 -9.30 -15.31
C GLN A 40 1.29 -9.98 -16.33
N GLN A 41 0.64 -11.08 -15.95
CA GLN A 41 -0.36 -11.73 -16.78
C GLN A 41 -1.52 -10.79 -17.11
N ARG A 42 -2.11 -10.10 -16.13
CA ARG A 42 -3.18 -9.13 -16.35
C ARG A 42 -2.76 -7.97 -17.24
N CYS A 43 -1.55 -7.45 -17.07
CA CYS A 43 -1.02 -6.41 -17.94
C CYS A 43 -0.93 -6.89 -19.38
N SER A 44 -0.44 -8.10 -19.62
CA SER A 44 -0.38 -8.71 -20.95
C SER A 44 -1.79 -8.88 -21.57
N GLU A 45 -2.74 -9.43 -20.83
CA GLU A 45 -4.14 -9.64 -21.28
C GLU A 45 -4.84 -8.33 -21.69
N HIS A 46 -4.45 -7.21 -21.06
CA HIS A 46 -5.04 -5.90 -21.30
C HIS A 46 -4.13 -4.93 -22.12
N ASN A 47 -3.01 -5.42 -22.68
CA ASN A 47 -2.05 -4.63 -23.43
C ASN A 47 -1.50 -3.40 -22.65
N LEU A 48 -1.28 -3.54 -21.35
CA LEU A 48 -0.73 -2.51 -20.49
C LEU A 48 0.81 -2.61 -20.48
N ASN A 49 1.46 -1.85 -21.36
CA ASN A 49 2.91 -1.93 -21.59
C ASN A 49 3.71 -0.92 -20.74
N ASN A 50 3.06 -0.19 -19.85
CA ASN A 50 3.63 0.88 -19.06
C ASN A 50 3.80 0.54 -17.57
N VAL A 51 3.83 -0.76 -17.24
CA VAL A 51 3.96 -1.29 -15.88
C VAL A 51 5.23 -2.14 -15.74
N GLU A 52 6.03 -1.84 -14.74
CA GLU A 52 7.12 -2.66 -14.23
C GLU A 52 6.73 -3.18 -12.84
N VAL A 53 6.80 -4.49 -12.60
CA VAL A 53 6.50 -5.07 -11.28
C VAL A 53 7.78 -5.63 -10.67
N ILE A 54 8.10 -5.17 -9.47
CA ILE A 54 9.29 -5.57 -8.70
C ILE A 54 8.84 -6.38 -7.49
N THR A 55 9.47 -7.54 -7.26
CA THR A 55 9.31 -8.28 -5.99
C THR A 55 10.41 -7.86 -5.04
N ALA A 56 10.04 -7.18 -3.96
CA ALA A 56 10.95 -6.77 -2.89
C ALA A 56 10.20 -6.58 -1.57
N ASP A 57 10.89 -6.86 -0.46
CA ASP A 57 10.45 -6.41 0.85
C ASP A 57 10.66 -4.90 0.98
N MET A 58 9.72 -4.19 1.61
CA MET A 58 9.83 -2.74 1.79
C MET A 58 10.99 -2.34 2.70
N ASN A 59 11.47 -3.23 3.55
CA ASN A 59 12.66 -2.99 4.36
C ASN A 59 13.95 -2.97 3.50
N ASP A 60 13.96 -3.72 2.40
CA ASP A 60 15.13 -3.90 1.53
C ASP A 60 15.01 -3.13 0.21
N PHE A 61 13.78 -2.74 -0.18
CA PHE A 61 13.56 -2.04 -1.43
C PHE A 61 14.34 -0.72 -1.48
N ASN A 62 15.13 -0.57 -2.52
CA ASN A 62 15.86 0.65 -2.83
C ASN A 62 15.89 0.89 -4.34
N THR A 63 15.95 2.15 -4.75
CA THR A 63 15.99 2.53 -6.16
C THR A 63 16.73 3.86 -6.36
N VAL A 64 17.41 3.96 -7.48
CA VAL A 64 18.01 5.23 -7.94
C VAL A 64 17.08 6.02 -8.87
N LYS A 65 15.94 5.42 -9.24
CA LYS A 65 14.91 6.11 -10.04
C LYS A 65 14.17 7.11 -9.15
N THR A 66 13.77 8.22 -9.75
CA THR A 66 12.92 9.21 -9.10
C THR A 66 11.54 9.26 -9.73
N PHE A 67 10.55 9.64 -8.93
CA PHE A 67 9.14 9.56 -9.27
C PHE A 67 8.43 10.89 -9.02
N ASP A 68 7.47 11.21 -9.88
CA ASP A 68 6.59 12.36 -9.71
C ASP A 68 5.52 12.09 -8.65
N ARG A 69 5.14 10.82 -8.49
CA ARG A 69 4.13 10.37 -7.51
C ARG A 69 4.56 9.05 -6.89
N VAL A 70 4.42 8.97 -5.58
CA VAL A 70 4.49 7.72 -4.83
C VAL A 70 3.10 7.46 -4.23
N VAL A 71 2.58 6.25 -4.38
CA VAL A 71 1.25 5.85 -3.90
C VAL A 71 1.40 4.62 -3.02
N SER A 72 0.74 4.61 -1.88
CA SER A 72 0.67 3.45 -0.99
C SER A 72 -0.74 3.31 -0.44
N ILE A 73 -1.34 2.14 -0.65
CA ILE A 73 -2.69 1.80 -0.20
C ILE A 73 -2.61 0.55 0.68
N GLU A 74 -3.03 0.68 1.94
CA GLU A 74 -3.10 -0.44 2.90
C GLU A 74 -1.76 -1.21 3.00
N MET A 75 -0.66 -0.47 3.21
CA MET A 75 0.67 -1.04 3.40
C MET A 75 1.38 -0.47 4.63
N PHE A 76 1.19 0.81 4.94
CA PHE A 76 1.88 1.48 6.04
C PHE A 76 1.56 0.88 7.41
N GLU A 77 0.40 0.26 7.60
CA GLU A 77 0.02 -0.47 8.80
C GLU A 77 0.89 -1.70 9.08
N HIS A 78 1.55 -2.23 8.06
CA HIS A 78 2.53 -3.32 8.19
C HIS A 78 3.92 -2.83 8.60
N MET A 79 4.14 -1.51 8.63
CA MET A 79 5.41 -0.89 8.98
C MET A 79 5.34 -0.25 10.36
N ARG A 80 6.48 -0.17 11.06
CA ARG A 80 6.59 0.52 12.37
C ARG A 80 7.53 1.72 12.33
N ASN A 81 8.61 1.64 11.57
CA ASN A 81 9.61 2.70 11.50
C ASN A 81 9.26 3.74 10.43
N TYR A 82 8.24 4.55 10.70
CA TYR A 82 7.78 5.56 9.75
C TYR A 82 8.81 6.64 9.46
N ARG A 83 9.68 6.99 10.43
CA ARG A 83 10.74 7.96 10.19
C ARG A 83 11.69 7.50 9.09
N GLU A 84 12.19 6.28 9.18
CA GLU A 84 13.08 5.72 8.18
C GLU A 84 12.36 5.47 6.83
N LEU A 85 11.13 4.97 6.88
CA LEU A 85 10.33 4.74 5.67
C LEU A 85 10.09 6.05 4.90
N LEU A 86 9.65 7.11 5.58
CA LEU A 86 9.40 8.40 4.94
C LEU A 86 10.67 9.09 4.47
N LYS A 87 11.78 8.93 5.21
CA LYS A 87 13.11 9.37 4.76
C LYS A 87 13.49 8.70 3.45
N ARG A 88 13.36 7.39 3.34
CA ARG A 88 13.67 6.65 2.10
C ARG A 88 12.73 7.07 0.97
N ILE A 89 11.43 7.17 1.22
CA ILE A 89 10.46 7.62 0.21
C ILE A 89 10.79 9.03 -0.29
N SER A 90 11.23 9.93 0.59
CA SER A 90 11.60 11.28 0.16
C SER A 90 12.76 11.28 -0.85
N THR A 91 13.69 10.32 -0.77
CA THR A 91 14.77 10.20 -1.77
C THR A 91 14.30 9.63 -3.10
N TYR A 92 13.12 9.02 -3.16
CA TYR A 92 12.52 8.52 -4.39
C TYR A 92 11.65 9.56 -5.10
N LEU A 93 11.35 10.68 -4.45
CA LEU A 93 10.52 11.74 -5.03
C LEU A 93 11.37 12.78 -5.77
N ASN A 94 10.86 13.25 -6.91
CA ASN A 94 11.33 14.50 -7.52
C ASN A 94 10.98 15.70 -6.61
N ASP A 95 11.59 16.87 -6.84
CA ASP A 95 11.39 18.07 -6.01
C ASP A 95 9.90 18.46 -5.84
N ASP A 96 9.10 18.35 -6.91
CA ASP A 96 7.64 18.59 -6.88
C ASP A 96 6.83 17.28 -6.72
N GLY A 97 7.51 16.19 -6.35
CA GLY A 97 6.90 14.88 -6.17
C GLY A 97 5.98 14.83 -4.96
N LYS A 98 4.96 13.97 -5.03
CA LYS A 98 3.99 13.83 -3.94
C LYS A 98 3.80 12.38 -3.54
N LEU A 99 3.73 12.15 -2.23
CA LEU A 99 3.35 10.87 -1.63
C LEU A 99 1.86 10.89 -1.28
N PHE A 100 1.14 9.86 -1.71
CA PHE A 100 -0.23 9.59 -1.27
C PHE A 100 -0.26 8.31 -0.43
N ILE A 101 -0.81 8.42 0.79
CA ILE A 101 -0.99 7.28 1.69
C ILE A 101 -2.48 7.12 1.98
N HIS A 102 -2.99 5.90 1.82
CA HIS A 102 -4.30 5.49 2.32
C HIS A 102 -4.09 4.31 3.27
N ILE A 103 -4.53 4.47 4.50
CA ILE A 103 -4.51 3.42 5.53
C ILE A 103 -5.75 3.54 6.43
N PHE A 104 -6.16 2.45 7.03
CA PHE A 104 -7.11 2.54 8.14
C PHE A 104 -6.42 3.15 9.38
N SER A 105 -7.20 3.73 10.27
CA SER A 105 -6.66 4.30 11.50
C SER A 105 -7.66 4.26 12.64
N HIS A 106 -7.14 4.11 13.85
CA HIS A 106 -7.90 4.40 15.06
C HIS A 106 -8.01 5.92 15.26
N GLN A 107 -9.10 6.39 15.84
CA GLN A 107 -9.34 7.83 16.00
C GLN A 107 -8.22 8.55 16.77
N THR A 108 -7.71 7.95 17.83
CA THR A 108 -6.76 8.58 18.76
C THR A 108 -5.55 7.72 19.09
N LEU A 109 -5.71 6.39 19.16
CA LEU A 109 -4.66 5.49 19.64
C LEU A 109 -3.79 4.95 18.51
N ALA A 110 -2.49 4.86 18.75
CA ALA A 110 -1.57 4.06 17.97
C ALA A 110 -0.99 2.97 18.87
N TYR A 111 -1.01 1.72 18.40
CA TYR A 111 -0.49 0.58 19.15
C TYR A 111 0.00 -0.53 18.22
N PRO A 112 1.09 -1.25 18.60
CA PRO A 112 1.55 -2.39 17.84
C PRO A 112 0.54 -3.54 17.93
N TYR A 113 0.45 -4.34 16.87
CA TYR A 113 -0.21 -5.64 16.95
C TYR A 113 0.75 -6.61 17.66
N GLU A 114 0.30 -7.15 18.78
CA GLU A 114 1.07 -8.05 19.61
C GLU A 114 0.47 -9.47 19.57
N GLU A 115 1.32 -10.46 19.81
CA GLU A 115 0.95 -11.89 19.83
C GLU A 115 1.07 -12.41 21.26
N LYS A 116 0.22 -11.91 22.18
CA LYS A 116 0.30 -12.24 23.61
C LYS A 116 -0.68 -13.32 24.06
N GLY A 117 -1.69 -13.63 23.25
CA GLY A 117 -2.71 -14.59 23.65
C GLY A 117 -3.59 -15.11 22.53
N PRO A 118 -4.51 -16.03 22.85
CA PRO A 118 -5.42 -16.63 21.85
C PRO A 118 -6.29 -15.63 21.11
N GLY A 119 -6.60 -14.48 21.74
CA GLY A 119 -7.40 -13.41 21.15
C GLY A 119 -6.68 -12.56 20.11
N ASP A 120 -5.36 -12.68 20.01
CA ASP A 120 -4.54 -11.83 19.12
C ASP A 120 -4.41 -12.40 17.70
N TRP A 121 -5.53 -12.93 17.18
CA TRP A 121 -5.59 -13.54 15.86
C TRP A 121 -5.11 -12.60 14.76
N MET A 122 -5.49 -11.32 14.80
CA MET A 122 -5.12 -10.35 13.77
C MET A 122 -3.61 -10.11 13.72
N GLY A 123 -2.95 -10.03 14.88
CA GLY A 123 -1.49 -9.89 14.96
C GLY A 123 -0.76 -11.12 14.41
N ARG A 124 -1.24 -12.31 14.79
CA ARG A 124 -0.60 -13.56 14.44
C ARG A 124 -0.78 -13.95 12.98
N GLU A 125 -1.99 -13.82 12.43
CA GLU A 125 -2.33 -14.38 11.11
C GLU A 125 -2.32 -13.35 9.97
N PHE A 126 -2.43 -12.05 10.29
CA PHE A 126 -2.63 -11.03 9.27
C PHE A 126 -1.66 -9.83 9.36
N PHE A 127 -1.47 -9.25 10.54
CA PHE A 127 -0.64 -8.06 10.74
C PHE A 127 0.63 -8.34 11.54
N SER A 128 1.29 -9.48 11.30
CA SER A 128 2.53 -9.83 11.98
C SER A 128 3.56 -8.69 11.87
N GLY A 129 3.98 -8.16 13.01
CA GLY A 129 4.92 -7.04 13.07
C GLY A 129 4.35 -5.66 12.73
N GLY A 130 3.07 -5.54 12.37
CA GLY A 130 2.39 -4.28 12.06
C GLY A 130 1.88 -3.52 13.29
N GLN A 131 1.11 -2.47 13.02
CA GLN A 131 0.50 -1.63 14.06
C GLN A 131 -0.83 -1.04 13.60
N MET A 132 -1.69 -0.73 14.58
CA MET A 132 -2.84 0.16 14.37
C MET A 132 -2.32 1.60 14.39
N PRO A 133 -2.36 2.34 13.29
CA PRO A 133 -2.01 3.76 13.30
C PRO A 133 -3.14 4.59 13.91
N SER A 134 -2.80 5.68 14.59
CA SER A 134 -3.77 6.71 14.90
C SER A 134 -3.97 7.65 13.71
N HIS A 135 -5.11 8.35 13.68
CA HIS A 135 -5.38 9.36 12.65
C HIS A 135 -4.31 10.45 12.56
N HIS A 136 -3.65 10.74 13.66
CA HIS A 136 -2.63 11.79 13.76
C HIS A 136 -1.19 11.26 13.72
N LEU A 137 -0.98 9.96 13.56
CA LEU A 137 0.34 9.35 13.68
C LEU A 137 1.36 9.97 12.70
N LEU A 138 0.98 10.21 11.46
CA LEU A 138 1.88 10.78 10.44
C LEU A 138 2.33 12.21 10.74
N LEU A 139 1.58 12.98 11.58
CA LEU A 139 1.99 14.33 11.99
C LEU A 139 3.29 14.35 12.79
N TYR A 140 3.68 13.23 13.39
CA TYR A 140 4.93 13.10 14.17
C TYR A 140 6.17 12.78 13.31
N PHE A 141 6.01 12.64 11.98
CA PHE A 141 7.07 12.20 11.08
C PHE A 141 7.18 13.13 9.86
N GLN A 142 7.33 14.44 10.08
CA GLN A 142 7.38 15.43 9.01
C GLN A 142 8.82 15.97 8.75
N GLU A 143 9.86 15.26 9.17
CA GLU A 143 11.24 15.70 8.99
C GLU A 143 11.70 15.72 7.53
N HIS A 144 11.11 14.85 6.70
CA HIS A 144 11.50 14.67 5.30
C HIS A 144 10.36 14.99 4.30
N LEU A 145 9.11 14.82 4.71
CA LEU A 145 7.93 15.07 3.90
C LEU A 145 6.87 15.77 4.76
N GLY A 146 6.45 16.97 4.35
CA GLY A 146 5.37 17.71 4.99
C GLY A 146 3.99 17.23 4.54
N ILE A 147 3.02 17.19 5.45
CA ILE A 147 1.63 16.84 5.13
C ILE A 147 0.95 18.07 4.49
N GLU A 148 0.50 17.92 3.25
CA GLU A 148 -0.25 18.97 2.54
C GLU A 148 -1.75 18.89 2.82
N LYS A 149 -2.30 17.67 2.90
CA LYS A 149 -3.73 17.47 3.07
C LYS A 149 -4.04 16.11 3.68
N THR A 150 -5.07 16.08 4.52
CA THR A 150 -5.63 14.85 5.09
C THR A 150 -7.12 14.73 4.76
N TRP A 151 -7.58 13.49 4.59
CA TRP A 151 -8.99 13.16 4.40
C TRP A 151 -9.38 12.09 5.40
N ARG A 152 -10.56 12.20 5.97
CA ARG A 152 -11.14 11.16 6.79
C ARG A 152 -12.27 10.49 6.04
N ILE A 153 -12.11 9.21 5.77
CA ILE A 153 -13.12 8.37 5.13
C ILE A 153 -13.79 7.51 6.20
N SER A 154 -15.12 7.38 6.13
CA SER A 154 -15.87 6.59 7.09
C SER A 154 -15.48 5.10 7.05
N GLY A 155 -15.21 4.50 8.21
CA GLY A 155 -14.95 3.06 8.34
C GLY A 155 -16.08 2.15 7.86
N THR A 156 -17.29 2.69 7.64
CA THR A 156 -18.39 1.93 7.04
C THR A 156 -18.09 1.44 5.63
N HIS A 157 -17.20 2.13 4.90
CA HIS A 157 -16.71 1.66 3.59
C HIS A 157 -15.94 0.35 3.71
N TYR A 158 -15.13 0.21 4.76
CA TYR A 158 -14.41 -1.02 5.06
C TYR A 158 -15.37 -2.19 5.30
N ALA A 159 -16.40 -1.97 6.12
CA ALA A 159 -17.43 -2.97 6.40
C ALA A 159 -18.16 -3.43 5.12
N LYS A 160 -18.47 -2.48 4.20
CA LYS A 160 -19.10 -2.81 2.91
C LYS A 160 -18.17 -3.64 2.02
N THR A 161 -16.88 -3.29 1.96
CA THR A 161 -15.88 -4.04 1.19
C THR A 161 -15.72 -5.45 1.74
N SER A 162 -15.56 -5.60 3.05
CA SER A 162 -15.44 -6.91 3.69
C SER A 162 -16.68 -7.78 3.46
N ARG A 163 -17.88 -7.20 3.50
CA ARG A 163 -19.12 -7.90 3.16
C ARG A 163 -19.14 -8.36 1.70
N ALA A 164 -18.65 -7.53 0.77
CA ALA A 164 -18.58 -7.89 -0.64
C ALA A 164 -17.58 -9.05 -0.87
N TRP A 165 -16.44 -9.03 -0.20
CA TRP A 165 -15.47 -10.13 -0.24
C TRP A 165 -16.05 -11.43 0.31
N LEU A 166 -16.70 -11.39 1.48
CA LEU A 166 -17.36 -12.55 2.06
C LEU A 166 -18.41 -13.14 1.10
N ASN A 167 -19.26 -12.30 0.54
CA ASN A 167 -20.26 -12.75 -0.44
C ASN A 167 -19.63 -13.41 -1.68
N GLN A 168 -18.45 -12.93 -2.10
CA GLN A 168 -17.72 -13.55 -3.21
C GLN A 168 -17.11 -14.89 -2.82
N MET A 169 -16.54 -14.99 -1.62
CA MET A 169 -16.03 -16.26 -1.09
C MET A 169 -17.14 -17.30 -1.01
N ASP A 170 -18.29 -16.95 -0.43
CA ASP A 170 -19.44 -17.86 -0.29
C ASP A 170 -19.94 -18.38 -1.65
N LYS A 171 -19.97 -17.51 -2.68
CA LYS A 171 -20.37 -17.90 -4.04
C LYS A 171 -19.38 -18.82 -4.75
N ASN A 172 -18.11 -18.77 -4.35
CA ASN A 172 -17.04 -19.53 -4.99
C ASN A 172 -16.53 -20.67 -4.10
N GLN A 173 -17.19 -20.98 -3.00
CA GLN A 173 -16.91 -22.20 -2.24
C GLN A 173 -17.16 -23.40 -3.17
N LYS A 174 -16.05 -24.06 -3.53
CA LYS A 174 -16.16 -25.40 -4.12
C LYS A 174 -16.52 -26.36 -3.00
N THR A 175 -17.68 -26.96 -3.08
CA THR A 175 -18.09 -28.12 -2.29
C THR A 175 -17.09 -29.26 -2.42
#